data_eb5b9c14dafedfa1585bd7eac9c68a05
#
_entry.id   eb5b9c14dafedfa1585bd7eac9c68a05
#
_cell.length_a   1.000
_cell.length_b   1.000
_cell.length_c   1.000
_cell.angle_alpha   90.00
_cell.angle_beta   90.00
_cell.angle_gamma   90.00
#
_symmetry.space_group_name_H-M   'P 1'
#
loop_
_entity.id
_entity.type
_entity.pdbx_description
1 polymer ?
#
loop_
_entity_poly.entity_id
_entity_poly.type
_entity_poly.pdbx_seq_one_letter_code
_entity_poly.pdbx_strand_id
1 'polypeptide(L)'
;MRQVRVLVAEDNEDHRFLTMRALREVKGVNIDVDGVRNGEEAIAYVTQQGQYADKPLPHIIFLDLRMPKMNGLEVLQRIKSDPELSSIPVVVLTSSNRAEDIDEAYRLGTNSYVTKPGVADNMRLGLREVADYWTVGSALPGVGT
;
A
#
# COMPACT_ATOMS: atom_id res chain seq x y z
N MET A 1 3.51 -4.25 -21.95
CA MET A 1 4.02 -3.81 -20.63
C MET A 1 2.98 -4.08 -19.58
N ARG A 2 3.38 -4.64 -18.42
CA ARG A 2 2.47 -4.92 -17.31
C ARG A 2 1.79 -3.64 -16.84
N GLN A 3 0.50 -3.73 -16.57
CA GLN A 3 -0.28 -2.66 -15.94
C GLN A 3 -0.50 -3.03 -14.48
N VAL A 4 -0.03 -2.19 -13.56
CA VAL A 4 -0.17 -2.43 -12.13
C VAL A 4 -0.86 -1.22 -11.49
N ARG A 5 -2.00 -1.46 -10.87
CA ARG A 5 -2.72 -0.44 -10.11
C ARG A 5 -2.31 -0.53 -8.64
N VAL A 6 -1.89 0.59 -8.09
CA VAL A 6 -1.37 0.67 -6.72
C VAL A 6 -2.16 1.70 -5.92
N LEU A 7 -2.58 1.32 -4.73
CA LEU A 7 -3.15 2.25 -3.76
C LEU A 7 -2.12 2.51 -2.67
N VAL A 8 -1.87 3.78 -2.36
CA VAL A 8 -1.02 4.21 -1.25
C VAL A 8 -1.89 4.90 -0.21
N ALA A 9 -1.98 4.31 0.98
CA ALA A 9 -2.72 4.87 2.11
C ALA A 9 -1.73 5.43 3.13
N GLU A 10 -1.63 6.75 3.20
CA GLU A 10 -0.62 7.45 3.98
C GLU A 10 -1.12 8.86 4.31
N ASP A 11 -1.19 9.21 5.60
CA ASP A 11 -1.66 10.53 6.01
C ASP A 11 -0.60 11.63 5.91
N ASN A 12 0.67 11.28 6.03
CA ASN A 12 1.76 12.25 5.90
C ASN A 12 1.94 12.59 4.42
N GLU A 13 1.71 13.86 4.08
CA GLU A 13 1.74 14.33 2.69
C GLU A 13 3.09 14.10 2.03
N ASP A 14 4.18 14.36 2.74
CA ASP A 14 5.53 14.19 2.20
C ASP A 14 5.85 12.73 1.97
N HIS A 15 5.51 11.86 2.92
CA HIS A 15 5.71 10.41 2.77
C HIS A 15 4.87 9.84 1.65
N ARG A 16 3.62 10.29 1.53
CA ARG A 16 2.73 9.86 0.44
C ARG A 16 3.31 10.26 -0.91
N PHE A 17 3.76 11.50 -1.03
CA PHE A 17 4.39 12.00 -2.24
C PHE A 17 5.62 11.18 -2.63
N LEU A 18 6.51 10.92 -1.67
CA LEU A 18 7.74 10.15 -1.93
C LEU A 18 7.44 8.72 -2.35
N THR A 19 6.47 8.08 -1.70
CA THR A 19 6.08 6.71 -2.04
C THR A 19 5.47 6.65 -3.44
N MET A 20 4.56 7.56 -3.76
CA MET A 20 3.93 7.59 -5.08
C MET A 20 4.94 7.91 -6.16
N ARG A 21 5.90 8.80 -5.90
CA ARG A 21 6.97 9.12 -6.82
C ARG A 21 7.86 7.91 -7.09
N ALA A 22 8.23 7.18 -6.04
CA ALA A 22 9.05 5.98 -6.19
C ALA A 22 8.36 4.95 -7.09
N LEU A 23 7.05 4.79 -6.91
CA LEU A 23 6.25 3.90 -7.76
C LEU A 23 6.23 4.36 -9.21
N ARG A 24 6.03 5.65 -9.45
CA ARG A 24 6.00 6.20 -10.81
C ARG A 24 7.33 6.11 -11.54
N GLU A 25 8.44 6.04 -10.80
CA GLU A 25 9.78 5.95 -11.38
C GLU A 25 10.20 4.52 -11.71
N VAL A 26 9.41 3.52 -11.35
CA VAL A 26 9.72 2.11 -11.65
C VAL A 26 9.69 1.90 -13.15
N LYS A 27 10.73 1.26 -13.68
CA LYS A 27 10.86 0.97 -15.11
C LYS A 27 10.39 -0.44 -15.44
N GLY A 28 9.91 -0.64 -16.64
CA GLY A 28 9.49 -1.97 -17.10
C GLY A 28 8.05 -2.34 -16.79
N VAL A 29 7.35 -1.48 -16.08
CA VAL A 29 5.91 -1.65 -15.79
C VAL A 29 5.21 -0.30 -15.97
N ASN A 30 3.93 -0.36 -16.27
CA ASN A 30 3.10 0.84 -16.31
C ASN A 30 2.28 0.87 -15.01
N ILE A 31 2.62 1.83 -14.14
CA ILE A 31 2.01 1.92 -12.82
C ILE A 31 1.00 3.06 -12.79
N ASP A 32 -0.21 2.73 -12.38
CA ASP A 32 -1.26 3.69 -12.08
C ASP A 32 -1.41 3.73 -10.55
N VAL A 33 -1.00 4.83 -9.92
CA VAL A 33 -0.98 4.95 -8.48
C VAL A 33 -1.94 6.04 -8.02
N ASP A 34 -2.76 5.71 -7.03
CA ASP A 34 -3.62 6.64 -6.32
C ASP A 34 -3.22 6.70 -4.85
N GLY A 35 -3.38 7.87 -4.25
CA GLY A 35 -3.09 8.08 -2.84
C GLY A 35 -4.35 8.45 -2.07
N VAL A 36 -4.48 7.93 -0.85
CA VAL A 36 -5.52 8.33 0.11
C VAL A 36 -4.85 8.71 1.42
N ARG A 37 -5.53 9.51 2.24
CA ARG A 37 -4.95 10.21 3.38
C ARG A 37 -5.33 9.64 4.73
N ASN A 38 -6.29 8.72 4.77
CA ASN A 38 -6.75 8.14 6.03
C ASN A 38 -7.41 6.79 5.77
N GLY A 39 -7.72 6.08 6.85
CA GLY A 39 -8.28 4.74 6.75
C GLY A 39 -9.69 4.70 6.17
N GLU A 40 -10.49 5.71 6.45
CA GLU A 40 -11.85 5.79 5.89
C GLU A 40 -11.80 5.92 4.36
N GLU A 41 -10.90 6.77 3.86
CA GLU A 41 -10.70 6.92 2.42
C GLU A 41 -10.20 5.62 1.79
N ALA A 42 -9.29 4.91 2.49
CA ALA A 42 -8.78 3.63 1.99
C ALA A 42 -9.91 2.60 1.84
N ILE A 43 -10.78 2.49 2.82
CA ILE A 43 -11.92 1.57 2.77
C ILE A 43 -12.92 2.01 1.70
N ALA A 44 -13.21 3.31 1.60
CA ALA A 44 -14.09 3.82 0.54
C ALA A 44 -13.55 3.49 -0.85
N TYR A 45 -12.23 3.58 -1.03
CA TYR A 45 -11.58 3.27 -2.30
C TYR A 45 -11.77 1.79 -2.68
N VAL A 46 -11.45 0.88 -1.77
CA VAL A 46 -11.50 -0.56 -2.07
C VAL A 46 -12.92 -1.11 -2.07
N THR A 47 -13.86 -0.42 -1.47
CA THR A 47 -15.29 -0.75 -1.57
C THR A 47 -16.00 0.03 -2.66
N GLN A 48 -15.27 0.84 -3.41
CA GLN A 48 -15.75 1.58 -4.58
C GLN A 48 -16.94 2.49 -4.26
N GLN A 49 -16.82 3.26 -3.19
CA GLN A 49 -17.87 4.15 -2.71
C GLN A 49 -17.56 5.62 -2.98
N GLY A 50 -18.61 6.41 -3.12
CA GLY A 50 -18.51 7.87 -3.30
C GLY A 50 -17.71 8.24 -4.54
N GLN A 51 -16.71 9.09 -4.36
CA GLN A 51 -15.85 9.53 -5.47
C GLN A 51 -15.03 8.40 -6.09
N TYR A 52 -14.96 7.24 -5.43
CA TYR A 52 -14.19 6.08 -5.90
C TYR A 52 -15.06 5.03 -6.58
N ALA A 53 -16.33 5.34 -6.87
CA ALA A 53 -17.28 4.37 -7.43
C ALA A 53 -16.81 3.77 -8.77
N ASP A 54 -16.11 4.57 -9.58
CA ASP A 54 -15.64 4.15 -10.90
C ASP A 54 -14.18 3.67 -10.90
N LYS A 55 -13.53 3.65 -9.73
CA LYS A 55 -12.13 3.21 -9.65
C LYS A 55 -12.03 1.69 -9.65
N PRO A 56 -11.18 1.12 -10.51
CA PRO A 56 -10.92 -0.32 -10.43
C PRO A 56 -10.18 -0.65 -9.13
N LEU A 57 -10.30 -1.89 -8.68
CA LEU A 57 -9.60 -2.34 -7.48
C LEU A 57 -8.08 -2.32 -7.71
N PRO A 58 -7.30 -1.97 -6.68
CA PRO A 58 -5.85 -2.01 -6.81
C PRO A 58 -5.35 -3.45 -6.87
N HIS A 59 -4.21 -3.64 -7.52
CA HIS A 59 -3.51 -4.92 -7.52
C HIS A 59 -2.64 -5.11 -6.28
N ILE A 60 -2.26 -4.02 -5.64
CA ILE A 60 -1.46 -4.02 -4.42
C ILE A 60 -1.73 -2.73 -3.63
N ILE A 61 -1.64 -2.83 -2.32
CA ILE A 61 -1.86 -1.71 -1.41
C ILE A 61 -0.63 -1.53 -0.53
N PHE A 62 -0.10 -0.29 -0.49
CA PHE A 62 0.89 0.12 0.51
C PHE A 62 0.17 0.89 1.59
N LEU A 63 0.31 0.46 2.84
CA LEU A 63 -0.53 0.90 3.94
C LEU A 63 0.31 1.33 5.13
N ASP A 64 0.17 2.59 5.55
CA ASP A 64 0.71 3.03 6.82
C ASP A 64 -0.21 2.64 7.97
N LEU A 65 0.36 2.31 9.12
CA LEU A 65 -0.42 1.96 10.30
C LEU A 65 -0.95 3.19 11.04
N ARG A 66 -0.22 4.30 10.99
CA ARG A 66 -0.53 5.50 11.75
C ARG A 66 -1.30 6.51 10.92
N MET A 67 -2.62 6.38 10.93
CA MET A 67 -3.50 7.28 10.20
C MET A 67 -4.66 7.71 11.09
N PRO A 68 -5.18 8.95 10.90
CA PRO A 68 -6.38 9.39 11.61
C PRO A 68 -7.63 8.68 11.10
N LYS A 69 -8.71 8.84 11.82
CA LYS A 69 -10.05 8.31 11.56
C LYS A 69 -10.13 6.80 11.71
N MET A 70 -9.43 6.07 10.87
CA MET A 70 -9.33 4.62 10.97
C MET A 70 -7.87 4.25 10.76
N ASN A 71 -7.24 3.59 11.75
CA ASN A 71 -5.83 3.24 11.67
C ASN A 71 -5.60 2.10 10.69
N GLY A 72 -4.34 1.90 10.30
CA GLY A 72 -3.98 0.91 9.29
C GLY A 72 -4.26 -0.53 9.69
N LEU A 73 -4.19 -0.87 10.98
CA LEU A 73 -4.51 -2.24 11.42
C LEU A 73 -5.99 -2.55 11.21
N GLU A 74 -6.88 -1.59 11.44
CA GLU A 74 -8.30 -1.76 11.13
C GLU A 74 -8.56 -1.91 9.64
N VAL A 75 -7.87 -1.10 8.82
CA VAL A 75 -7.97 -1.19 7.36
C VAL A 75 -7.53 -2.58 6.90
N LEU A 76 -6.38 -3.05 7.40
CA LEU A 76 -5.85 -4.37 7.07
C LEU A 76 -6.84 -5.47 7.45
N GLN A 77 -7.41 -5.41 8.65
CA GLN A 77 -8.38 -6.39 9.13
C GLN A 77 -9.60 -6.44 8.21
N ARG A 78 -10.13 -5.29 7.83
CA ARG A 78 -11.30 -5.22 6.95
C ARG A 78 -11.02 -5.79 5.57
N ILE A 79 -9.87 -5.46 5.00
CA ILE A 79 -9.49 -5.96 3.67
C ILE A 79 -9.30 -7.48 3.72
N LYS A 80 -8.58 -7.98 4.72
CA LYS A 80 -8.25 -9.41 4.78
C LYS A 80 -9.41 -10.29 5.22
N SER A 81 -10.45 -9.71 5.84
CA SER A 81 -11.66 -10.45 6.19
C SER A 81 -12.74 -10.42 5.11
N ASP A 82 -12.56 -9.63 4.07
CA ASP A 82 -13.50 -9.55 2.95
C ASP A 82 -13.08 -10.53 1.84
N PRO A 83 -13.91 -11.52 1.49
CA PRO A 83 -13.53 -12.51 0.47
C PRO A 83 -13.19 -11.90 -0.89
N GLU A 84 -13.78 -10.76 -1.25
CA GLU A 84 -13.51 -10.10 -2.52
C GLU A 84 -12.19 -9.31 -2.51
N LEU A 85 -11.69 -8.95 -1.33
CA LEU A 85 -10.51 -8.11 -1.18
C LEU A 85 -9.31 -8.86 -0.63
N SER A 86 -9.53 -10.01 0.01
CA SER A 86 -8.50 -10.69 0.80
C SER A 86 -7.28 -11.15 -0.03
N SER A 87 -7.45 -11.35 -1.33
CA SER A 87 -6.34 -11.77 -2.20
C SER A 87 -5.45 -10.60 -2.63
N ILE A 88 -5.86 -9.36 -2.40
CA ILE A 88 -5.04 -8.20 -2.74
C ILE A 88 -3.85 -8.14 -1.76
N PRO A 89 -2.61 -8.22 -2.25
CA PRO A 89 -1.45 -8.06 -1.37
C PRO A 89 -1.47 -6.71 -0.67
N VAL A 90 -1.23 -6.72 0.64
CA VAL A 90 -1.08 -5.50 1.43
C VAL A 90 0.32 -5.50 2.03
N VAL A 91 1.07 -4.45 1.73
CA VAL A 91 2.40 -4.21 2.27
C VAL A 91 2.29 -3.06 3.25
N VAL A 92 2.54 -3.35 4.53
CA VAL A 92 2.60 -2.29 5.53
C VAL A 92 3.91 -1.53 5.33
N LEU A 93 3.82 -0.22 5.22
CA LEU A 93 4.96 0.68 5.03
C LEU A 93 4.83 1.81 6.05
N THR A 94 5.52 1.69 7.16
CA THR A 94 5.31 2.54 8.34
C THR A 94 6.61 2.90 9.03
N SER A 95 6.59 3.97 9.82
CA SER A 95 7.73 4.34 10.65
C SER A 95 7.84 3.51 11.93
N SER A 96 6.80 2.76 12.28
CA SER A 96 6.81 1.92 13.48
C SER A 96 7.65 0.66 13.27
N ASN A 97 8.57 0.41 14.20
CA ASN A 97 9.31 -0.85 14.27
C ASN A 97 8.99 -1.63 15.54
N ARG A 98 7.87 -1.32 16.18
CA ARG A 98 7.47 -1.99 17.42
C ARG A 98 7.09 -3.44 17.14
N ALA A 99 7.58 -4.34 18.00
CA ALA A 99 7.30 -5.77 17.84
C ALA A 99 5.80 -6.06 17.85
N GLU A 100 5.04 -5.34 18.70
CA GLU A 100 3.59 -5.53 18.80
C GLU A 100 2.89 -5.18 17.47
N ASP A 101 3.31 -4.11 16.82
CA ASP A 101 2.72 -3.70 15.54
C ASP A 101 3.05 -4.71 14.44
N ILE A 102 4.28 -5.19 14.40
CA ILE A 102 4.71 -6.19 13.43
C ILE A 102 3.92 -7.49 13.61
N ASP A 103 3.86 -7.99 14.84
CA ASP A 103 3.17 -9.24 15.15
C ASP A 103 1.67 -9.15 14.81
N GLU A 104 1.05 -8.04 15.18
CA GLU A 104 -0.37 -7.82 14.93
C GLU A 104 -0.66 -7.72 13.43
N ALA A 105 0.17 -7.00 12.68
CA ALA A 105 -0.01 -6.87 11.24
C ALA A 105 0.07 -8.23 10.54
N TYR A 106 1.04 -9.06 10.89
CA TYR A 106 1.13 -10.41 10.30
C TYR A 106 -0.02 -11.31 10.74
N ARG A 107 -0.45 -11.19 11.99
CA ARG A 107 -1.62 -11.95 12.47
C ARG A 107 -2.88 -11.57 11.69
N LEU A 108 -3.03 -10.31 11.32
CA LEU A 108 -4.16 -9.82 10.53
C LEU A 108 -4.03 -10.07 9.03
N GLY A 109 -2.90 -10.60 8.57
CA GLY A 109 -2.75 -11.06 7.20
C GLY A 109 -1.94 -10.16 6.27
N THR A 110 -1.11 -9.25 6.80
CA THR A 110 -0.22 -8.47 5.91
C THR A 110 0.71 -9.41 5.15
N ASN A 111 1.01 -9.03 3.92
CA ASN A 111 1.91 -9.80 3.06
C ASN A 111 3.37 -9.44 3.31
N SER A 112 3.63 -8.23 3.78
CA SER A 112 4.97 -7.79 4.16
C SER A 112 4.87 -6.60 5.10
N TYR A 113 5.88 -6.40 5.91
CA TYR A 113 5.97 -5.26 6.84
C TYR A 113 7.32 -4.59 6.62
N VAL A 114 7.29 -3.35 6.17
CA VAL A 114 8.49 -2.59 5.87
C VAL A 114 8.54 -1.36 6.77
N THR A 115 9.62 -1.22 7.52
CA THR A 115 9.86 -0.02 8.33
C THR A 115 10.52 1.03 7.45
N LYS A 116 9.94 2.22 7.39
CA LYS A 116 10.50 3.32 6.62
C LYS A 116 11.87 3.71 7.16
N PRO A 117 12.88 3.92 6.30
CA PRO A 117 14.16 4.45 6.75
C PRO A 117 14.01 5.84 7.38
N GLY A 118 14.80 6.13 8.41
CA GLY A 118 14.69 7.37 9.16
C GLY A 118 15.33 8.60 8.53
N VAL A 119 16.10 8.43 7.46
CA VAL A 119 16.83 9.51 6.78
C VAL A 119 16.28 9.66 5.37
N ALA A 120 16.05 10.91 4.93
CA ALA A 120 15.38 11.20 3.66
C ALA A 120 16.00 10.49 2.44
N ASP A 121 17.35 10.52 2.33
CA ASP A 121 18.01 9.86 1.20
C ASP A 121 17.86 8.34 1.25
N ASN A 122 17.96 7.76 2.43
CA ASN A 122 17.76 6.32 2.62
C ASN A 122 16.29 5.94 2.40
N MET A 123 15.37 6.82 2.76
CA MET A 123 13.95 6.60 2.53
C MET A 123 13.67 6.48 1.02
N ARG A 124 14.25 7.38 0.21
CA ARG A 124 14.09 7.36 -1.24
C ARG A 124 14.57 6.04 -1.83
N LEU A 125 15.78 5.60 -1.45
CA LEU A 125 16.35 4.35 -1.96
C LEU A 125 15.54 3.14 -1.48
N GLY A 126 15.17 3.11 -0.21
CA GLY A 126 14.37 2.01 0.34
C GLY A 126 13.00 1.90 -0.30
N LEU A 127 12.34 3.05 -0.57
CA LEU A 127 11.05 3.06 -1.24
C LEU A 127 11.17 2.53 -2.68
N ARG A 128 12.24 2.87 -3.39
CA ARG A 128 12.45 2.35 -4.74
C ARG A 128 12.66 0.83 -4.75
N GLU A 129 13.42 0.31 -3.80
CA GLU A 129 13.63 -1.14 -3.69
C GLU A 129 12.30 -1.87 -3.44
N VAL A 130 11.48 -1.36 -2.55
CA VAL A 130 10.17 -1.93 -2.25
C VAL A 130 9.26 -1.83 -3.46
N ALA A 131 9.23 -0.67 -4.12
CA ALA A 131 8.41 -0.46 -5.31
C ALA A 131 8.82 -1.40 -6.44
N ASP A 132 10.13 -1.53 -6.70
CA ASP A 132 10.65 -2.43 -7.74
C ASP A 132 10.29 -3.89 -7.46
N TYR A 133 10.53 -4.35 -6.24
CA TYR A 133 10.25 -5.73 -5.86
C TYR A 133 8.78 -6.08 -6.07
N TRP A 134 7.87 -5.25 -5.53
CA TRP A 134 6.45 -5.58 -5.52
C TRP A 134 5.78 -5.41 -6.89
N THR A 135 6.28 -4.54 -7.75
CA THR A 135 5.64 -4.27 -9.04
C THR A 135 6.32 -5.00 -10.20
N VAL A 136 7.63 -5.23 -10.13
CA VAL A 136 8.39 -5.92 -11.18
C VAL A 136 8.75 -7.33 -10.74
N GLY A 137 9.32 -7.47 -9.54
CA GLY A 137 9.83 -8.75 -9.05
C GLY A 137 8.76 -9.72 -8.62
N SER A 138 7.65 -9.22 -8.10
CA SER A 138 6.58 -10.04 -7.56
C SER A 138 5.50 -10.31 -8.60
N ALA A 139 4.97 -11.53 -8.61
CA ALA A 139 3.74 -11.83 -9.33
C ALA A 139 2.55 -11.38 -8.47
N LEU A 140 1.59 -10.68 -9.08
CA LEU A 140 0.43 -10.14 -8.39
C LEU A 140 -0.86 -10.73 -8.95
N PRO A 141 -1.85 -11.03 -8.10
CA PRO A 141 -3.15 -11.50 -8.59
C PRO A 141 -3.77 -10.51 -9.57
N GLY A 142 -4.30 -10.99 -10.67
CA GLY A 142 -5.00 -10.16 -11.65
C GLY A 142 -4.11 -9.37 -12.60
N VAL A 143 -2.80 -9.44 -12.44
CA VAL A 143 -1.85 -8.75 -13.31
C VAL A 143 -1.28 -9.72 -14.33
N GLY A 144 -1.36 -9.37 -15.62
CA GLY A 144 -0.75 -10.15 -16.69
C GLY A 144 0.77 -10.15 -16.63
N THR A 145 1.40 -11.14 -17.21
CA THR A 145 2.86 -11.26 -17.28
C THR A 145 3.45 -10.43 -18.42
#